data_1e6813697cf9a77c2db0377168bbc3ff
#
_entry.id   1e6813697cf9a77c2db0377168bbc3ff
#
_cell.length_a   1.000
_cell.length_b   1.000
_cell.length_c   1.000
_cell.angle_alpha   90.00
_cell.angle_beta   90.00
_cell.angle_gamma   90.00
#
_symmetry.space_group_name_H-M   'P 1'
#
loop_
_entity.id
_entity.type
_entity.pdbx_description
1 polymer ?
#
loop_
_entity_poly.entity_id
_entity_poly.type
_entity_poly.pdbx_seq_one_letter_code
_entity_poly.pdbx_strand_id
1 'polypeptide(L)'
;MKSCLALALCVAVTGVVSPQVRTKPSPPNVFLVTVDTLRADHVHCYGYDKIQTPALDSLASDGVRFTQAFTPSPITNTSHTTILTGLLPSSHGVTDFAMPLASSHATWAELLKGKGYHTAAFIGAVILDAKSLAPGLDRGFDFYDNFPEHSESKSRWGRVERRGIDVVQHAETWLAVHPTGPRFAWVHLYDPHDPYEPPPPYSEIYKDRLYDGEIAYADSVLGNFIQSLKKHGWYDNSIIIVVGDHGEGLGEHHEETHGIFLYDSTTHVPLVIKLPRQQNAGKVIGAQVRTIDILPTALALTGVPAPEGLDGRSLTPYFSGDTTDRVAIGETDYPLRFGWAPLRSVRSERMKFIEAPRPELYDLHADPQELDNKYKPEDAALGKLKTLLPAKESDNKSAQSFPDPKDKIEEQNLLHQAMIASDDNRTSEARAALEKTLELDPKSPTALRQLGELEFQAGEYQKAADHLKRAREVRPDDATAAFIQGQALQRARDLPGARDALEQSLKLLPGQFEARLLLGQIYLQLNDPKAAEDQAEAALLLKPESADAAIVVSRAQIADQRFADAVETMKPFSESKSASVEVFEVLAQAYAGAGREADAQRAKSQAERLRK
;
A
#
# COMPACT_ATOMS: atom_id res chain seq x y z
N MET A 1 76.58 -71.99 8.81
CA MET A 1 76.31 -71.49 7.51
C MET A 1 74.88 -71.85 7.13
N LYS A 2 73.92 -71.02 7.50
CA LYS A 2 72.53 -71.20 7.11
C LYS A 2 72.00 -69.80 6.78
N SER A 3 71.70 -69.59 5.49
CA SER A 3 71.06 -68.34 4.98
C SER A 3 69.58 -68.35 5.30
N CYS A 4 69.07 -67.30 5.99
CA CYS A 4 67.65 -67.06 6.10
C CYS A 4 67.24 -66.03 5.06
N LEU A 5 66.35 -66.42 4.17
CA LEU A 5 65.68 -65.57 3.19
C LEU A 5 64.44 -64.99 3.87
N ALA A 6 64.37 -63.67 4.06
CA ALA A 6 63.16 -62.96 4.53
C ALA A 6 62.30 -62.51 3.35
N LEU A 7 61.08 -63.02 3.24
CA LEU A 7 60.09 -62.67 2.24
C LEU A 7 59.31 -61.47 2.72
N ALA A 8 59.47 -60.30 2.11
CA ALA A 8 58.68 -59.12 2.40
C ALA A 8 57.34 -59.13 1.64
N LEU A 9 56.25 -59.23 2.32
CA LEU A 9 54.90 -59.22 1.76
C LEU A 9 54.43 -57.73 1.65
N CYS A 10 54.43 -57.18 0.42
CA CYS A 10 53.83 -55.86 0.15
C CYS A 10 52.32 -56.01 0.05
N VAL A 11 51.58 -55.54 1.06
CA VAL A 11 50.12 -55.39 0.97
C VAL A 11 49.81 -54.04 0.28
N ALA A 12 49.36 -54.10 -0.96
CA ALA A 12 48.85 -52.95 -1.68
C ALA A 12 47.43 -52.63 -1.16
N VAL A 13 47.28 -51.55 -0.36
CA VAL A 13 45.99 -51.00 0.04
C VAL A 13 45.47 -50.17 -1.15
N THR A 14 44.60 -50.75 -1.95
CA THR A 14 43.83 -50.02 -2.98
C THR A 14 42.74 -49.22 -2.25
N GLY A 15 43.00 -47.93 -1.99
CA GLY A 15 42.01 -47.02 -1.50
C GLY A 15 40.92 -46.82 -2.56
N VAL A 16 39.71 -47.32 -2.27
CA VAL A 16 38.51 -47.01 -3.07
C VAL A 16 38.17 -45.54 -2.80
N VAL A 17 38.56 -44.66 -3.72
CA VAL A 17 38.09 -43.27 -3.72
C VAL A 17 36.63 -43.30 -4.18
N SER A 18 35.71 -43.26 -3.22
CA SER A 18 34.29 -43.04 -3.52
C SER A 18 34.14 -41.68 -4.21
N PRO A 19 33.47 -41.61 -5.37
CA PRO A 19 33.20 -40.32 -6.00
C PRO A 19 32.34 -39.47 -5.04
N GLN A 20 32.91 -38.38 -4.56
CA GLN A 20 32.10 -37.37 -3.89
C GLN A 20 31.04 -36.91 -4.90
N VAL A 21 29.80 -37.31 -4.67
CA VAL A 21 28.64 -36.73 -5.35
C VAL A 21 28.68 -35.23 -5.04
N ARG A 22 29.10 -34.42 -6.00
CA ARG A 22 28.97 -32.96 -5.91
C ARG A 22 27.46 -32.67 -5.90
N THR A 23 26.87 -32.58 -4.72
CA THR A 23 25.52 -32.04 -4.56
C THR A 23 25.53 -30.63 -5.16
N LYS A 24 24.62 -30.37 -6.10
CA LYS A 24 24.41 -29.01 -6.58
C LYS A 24 24.19 -28.12 -5.33
N PRO A 25 24.89 -26.97 -5.25
CA PRO A 25 24.65 -26.06 -4.13
C PRO A 25 23.16 -25.74 -4.08
N SER A 26 22.59 -25.76 -2.87
CA SER A 26 21.19 -25.36 -2.68
C SER A 26 21.00 -23.92 -3.18
N PRO A 27 19.87 -23.61 -3.84
CA PRO A 27 19.56 -22.24 -4.22
C PRO A 27 19.65 -21.30 -2.99
N PRO A 28 20.14 -20.07 -3.16
CA PRO A 28 20.20 -19.12 -2.05
C PRO A 28 18.80 -18.74 -1.58
N ASN A 29 18.63 -18.44 -0.29
CA ASN A 29 17.45 -17.72 0.14
C ASN A 29 17.48 -16.28 -0.41
N VAL A 30 16.33 -15.65 -0.50
CA VAL A 30 16.17 -14.25 -0.90
C VAL A 30 15.38 -13.53 0.19
N PHE A 31 15.99 -12.51 0.77
CA PHE A 31 15.33 -11.63 1.73
C PHE A 31 15.33 -10.22 1.16
N LEU A 32 14.14 -9.71 0.89
CA LEU A 32 13.92 -8.32 0.53
C LEU A 32 13.44 -7.58 1.78
N VAL A 33 14.20 -6.59 2.22
CA VAL A 33 13.77 -5.65 3.26
C VAL A 33 13.59 -4.30 2.61
N THR A 34 12.37 -3.81 2.61
CA THR A 34 12.05 -2.44 2.19
C THR A 34 11.81 -1.59 3.43
N VAL A 35 12.34 -0.39 3.44
CA VAL A 35 12.17 0.58 4.53
C VAL A 35 11.47 1.79 3.94
N ASP A 36 10.27 2.08 4.44
CA ASP A 36 9.42 3.16 3.95
C ASP A 36 10.07 4.52 4.17
N THR A 37 9.91 5.42 3.22
CA THR A 37 10.41 6.80 3.24
C THR A 37 11.90 6.97 3.56
N LEU A 38 12.73 5.93 3.41
CA LEU A 38 14.14 5.98 3.80
C LEU A 38 14.99 6.74 2.76
N ARG A 39 15.45 7.92 3.14
CA ARG A 39 16.38 8.75 2.36
C ARG A 39 17.81 8.22 2.43
N ALA A 40 18.50 8.21 1.29
CA ALA A 40 19.92 7.83 1.25
C ALA A 40 20.81 8.78 2.07
N ASP A 41 20.55 10.09 2.00
CA ASP A 41 21.31 11.14 2.68
C ASP A 41 21.03 11.24 4.19
N HIS A 42 20.18 10.36 4.75
CA HIS A 42 19.94 10.19 6.19
C HIS A 42 20.48 8.85 6.74
N VAL A 43 21.35 8.17 5.98
CA VAL A 43 21.97 6.90 6.41
C VAL A 43 23.48 7.07 6.63
N HIS A 44 24.01 6.53 7.72
CA HIS A 44 25.42 6.71 8.13
C HIS A 44 26.39 6.24 7.04
N CYS A 45 26.26 5.04 6.49
CA CYS A 45 27.16 4.56 5.44
C CYS A 45 27.01 5.28 4.10
N TYR A 46 26.05 6.20 3.95
CA TYR A 46 25.92 7.12 2.81
C TYR A 46 26.51 8.50 3.09
N GLY A 47 27.11 8.71 4.27
CA GLY A 47 27.83 9.93 4.62
C GLY A 47 27.11 10.84 5.62
N TYR A 48 25.97 10.41 6.18
CA TYR A 48 25.27 11.19 7.19
C TYR A 48 25.75 10.82 8.60
N ASP A 49 26.62 11.65 9.16
CA ASP A 49 27.31 11.40 10.43
C ASP A 49 26.48 11.70 11.70
N LYS A 50 25.27 12.27 11.52
CA LYS A 50 24.39 12.64 12.63
C LYS A 50 23.55 11.49 13.17
N ILE A 51 23.58 10.32 12.52
CA ILE A 51 22.85 9.11 12.89
C ILE A 51 23.80 7.91 13.00
N GLN A 52 23.38 6.89 13.72
CA GLN A 52 24.05 5.59 13.74
C GLN A 52 23.11 4.53 13.16
N THR A 53 23.56 3.86 12.08
CA THR A 53 22.83 2.77 11.42
C THR A 53 23.70 1.51 11.34
N PRO A 54 24.08 0.93 12.50
CA PRO A 54 25.09 -0.14 12.54
C PRO A 54 24.68 -1.42 11.82
N ALA A 55 23.40 -1.73 11.71
CA ALA A 55 22.94 -2.91 10.99
C ALA A 55 23.12 -2.73 9.48
N LEU A 56 22.70 -1.60 8.92
CA LEU A 56 22.86 -1.30 7.52
C LEU A 56 24.33 -1.09 7.14
N ASP A 57 25.12 -0.45 8.01
CA ASP A 57 26.58 -0.29 7.84
C ASP A 57 27.29 -1.65 7.78
N SER A 58 26.92 -2.58 8.69
CA SER A 58 27.46 -3.95 8.69
C SER A 58 27.05 -4.70 7.41
N LEU A 59 25.80 -4.56 6.97
CA LEU A 59 25.34 -5.20 5.75
C LEU A 59 26.03 -4.63 4.51
N ALA A 60 26.29 -3.32 4.47
CA ALA A 60 27.06 -2.68 3.41
C ALA A 60 28.52 -3.17 3.37
N SER A 61 29.11 -3.44 4.54
CA SER A 61 30.44 -4.04 4.65
C SER A 61 30.47 -5.50 4.19
N ASP A 62 29.39 -6.26 4.43
CA ASP A 62 29.24 -7.65 4.03
C ASP A 62 28.76 -7.80 2.57
N GLY A 63 28.36 -6.72 1.92
CA GLY A 63 27.71 -6.70 0.60
C GLY A 63 28.22 -5.61 -0.35
N VAL A 64 27.36 -5.23 -1.27
CA VAL A 64 27.56 -4.18 -2.27
C VAL A 64 26.61 -3.02 -1.98
N ARG A 65 27.15 -1.81 -1.84
CA ARG A 65 26.40 -0.58 -1.64
C ARG A 65 26.37 0.24 -2.94
N PHE A 66 25.18 0.61 -3.37
CA PHE A 66 24.95 1.53 -4.49
C PHE A 66 24.69 2.93 -3.93
N THR A 67 25.53 3.90 -4.28
CA THR A 67 25.41 5.25 -3.71
C THR A 67 24.43 6.15 -4.47
N GLN A 68 23.98 5.72 -5.64
CA GLN A 68 23.10 6.48 -6.53
C GLN A 68 21.96 5.57 -7.03
N ALA A 69 21.03 5.18 -6.13
CA ALA A 69 19.86 4.39 -6.48
C ALA A 69 18.59 5.25 -6.43
N PHE A 70 17.78 5.19 -7.49
CA PHE A 70 16.59 6.03 -7.64
C PHE A 70 15.33 5.19 -7.83
N THR A 71 14.27 5.55 -7.07
CA THR A 71 12.94 4.99 -7.25
C THR A 71 12.19 5.75 -8.34
N PRO A 72 11.30 5.10 -9.12
CA PRO A 72 10.50 5.80 -10.11
C PRO A 72 9.26 6.46 -9.52
N SER A 73 8.88 6.18 -8.29
CA SER A 73 7.69 6.80 -7.69
C SER A 73 7.86 7.02 -6.18
N PRO A 74 7.46 8.19 -5.67
CA PRO A 74 7.45 8.48 -4.24
C PRO A 74 6.14 8.03 -3.57
N ILE A 75 5.53 6.94 -4.03
CA ILE A 75 4.27 6.38 -3.50
C ILE A 75 4.48 4.91 -3.16
N THR A 76 4.21 4.54 -1.92
CA THR A 76 4.54 3.26 -1.32
C THR A 76 4.06 2.06 -2.15
N ASN A 77 2.76 1.95 -2.45
CA ASN A 77 2.24 0.81 -3.22
C ASN A 77 2.74 0.80 -4.67
N THR A 78 2.91 1.97 -5.30
CA THR A 78 3.43 2.11 -6.67
C THR A 78 4.89 1.68 -6.74
N SER A 79 5.74 2.18 -5.80
CA SER A 79 7.15 1.80 -5.72
C SER A 79 7.34 0.31 -5.44
N HIS A 80 6.57 -0.27 -4.49
CA HIS A 80 6.65 -1.70 -4.23
C HIS A 80 6.18 -2.55 -5.41
N THR A 81 5.14 -2.12 -6.14
CA THR A 81 4.73 -2.76 -7.40
C THR A 81 5.87 -2.75 -8.41
N THR A 82 6.58 -1.62 -8.53
CA THR A 82 7.77 -1.50 -9.38
C THR A 82 8.89 -2.47 -8.95
N ILE A 83 9.23 -2.54 -7.66
CA ILE A 83 10.26 -3.45 -7.14
C ILE A 83 9.89 -4.92 -7.40
N LEU A 84 8.62 -5.28 -7.20
CA LEU A 84 8.12 -6.65 -7.32
C LEU A 84 7.85 -7.09 -8.76
N THR A 85 7.72 -6.17 -9.72
CA THR A 85 7.45 -6.49 -11.13
C THR A 85 8.62 -6.16 -12.07
N GLY A 86 9.52 -5.24 -11.69
CA GLY A 86 10.60 -4.73 -12.55
C GLY A 86 10.09 -3.83 -13.68
N LEU A 87 8.90 -3.24 -13.52
CA LEU A 87 8.23 -2.37 -14.48
C LEU A 87 8.10 -0.94 -13.93
N LEU A 88 8.06 0.05 -14.81
CA LEU A 88 7.73 1.44 -14.47
C LEU A 88 6.24 1.58 -14.09
N PRO A 89 5.85 2.61 -13.33
CA PRO A 89 4.45 2.88 -13.02
C PRO A 89 3.53 2.94 -14.24
N SER A 90 3.95 3.61 -15.31
CA SER A 90 3.23 3.65 -16.58
C SER A 90 3.14 2.30 -17.28
N SER A 91 4.06 1.36 -17.02
CA SER A 91 4.06 0.02 -17.61
C SER A 91 3.20 -0.96 -16.81
N HIS A 92 3.24 -0.95 -15.47
CA HIS A 92 2.43 -1.86 -14.65
C HIS A 92 1.03 -1.32 -14.33
N GLY A 93 0.75 -0.04 -14.57
CA GLY A 93 -0.55 0.58 -14.44
C GLY A 93 -1.06 0.84 -13.01
N VAL A 94 -0.25 0.57 -11.97
CA VAL A 94 -0.57 0.90 -10.58
C VAL A 94 0.07 2.24 -10.25
N THR A 95 -0.67 3.32 -10.44
CA THR A 95 -0.18 4.70 -10.26
C THR A 95 -0.81 5.42 -9.07
N ASP A 96 -1.76 4.77 -8.37
CA ASP A 96 -2.43 5.29 -7.18
C ASP A 96 -2.91 4.11 -6.29
N PHE A 97 -3.50 4.43 -5.13
CA PHE A 97 -4.03 3.48 -4.16
C PHE A 97 -5.23 2.69 -4.71
N ALA A 98 -5.38 1.45 -4.27
CA ALA A 98 -6.47 0.55 -4.63
C ALA A 98 -6.56 0.20 -6.13
N MET A 99 -5.55 0.55 -6.92
CA MET A 99 -5.47 0.12 -8.32
C MET A 99 -4.96 -1.33 -8.40
N PRO A 100 -5.69 -2.23 -9.08
CA PRO A 100 -5.29 -3.63 -9.14
C PRO A 100 -4.12 -3.84 -10.09
N LEU A 101 -3.12 -4.61 -9.64
CA LEU A 101 -2.05 -5.08 -10.52
C LEU A 101 -2.62 -6.11 -11.51
N ALA A 102 -2.54 -5.81 -12.82
CA ALA A 102 -3.04 -6.70 -13.86
C ALA A 102 -2.36 -8.08 -13.82
N SER A 103 -3.14 -9.15 -14.05
CA SER A 103 -2.64 -10.53 -14.01
C SER A 103 -1.63 -10.85 -15.13
N SER A 104 -1.53 -10.01 -16.15
CA SER A 104 -0.52 -10.11 -17.22
C SER A 104 0.90 -9.83 -16.74
N HIS A 105 1.09 -9.11 -15.64
CA HIS A 105 2.39 -8.79 -15.07
C HIS A 105 2.77 -9.81 -13.99
N ALA A 106 3.81 -10.60 -14.25
CA ALA A 106 4.30 -11.57 -13.29
C ALA A 106 4.97 -10.86 -12.11
N THR A 107 4.69 -11.32 -10.89
CA THR A 107 5.34 -10.83 -9.67
C THR A 107 6.60 -11.63 -9.34
N TRP A 108 7.50 -11.04 -8.60
CA TRP A 108 8.69 -11.72 -8.10
C TRP A 108 8.35 -13.00 -7.33
N ALA A 109 7.31 -12.97 -6.50
CA ALA A 109 6.87 -14.13 -5.75
C ALA A 109 6.37 -15.27 -6.65
N GLU A 110 5.59 -14.97 -7.70
CA GLU A 110 5.15 -15.98 -8.68
C GLU A 110 6.33 -16.65 -9.36
N LEU A 111 7.35 -15.88 -9.77
CA LEU A 111 8.54 -16.38 -10.45
C LEU A 111 9.39 -17.31 -9.57
N LEU A 112 9.59 -16.94 -8.29
CA LEU A 112 10.36 -17.76 -7.34
C LEU A 112 9.56 -18.97 -6.85
N LYS A 113 8.26 -18.83 -6.60
CA LYS A 113 7.37 -19.95 -6.26
C LYS A 113 7.39 -21.03 -7.35
N GLY A 114 7.39 -20.62 -8.63
CA GLY A 114 7.53 -21.52 -9.78
C GLY A 114 8.88 -22.27 -9.82
N LYS A 115 9.84 -21.90 -8.99
CA LYS A 115 11.15 -22.56 -8.81
C LYS A 115 11.28 -23.30 -7.47
N GLY A 116 10.19 -23.45 -6.74
CA GLY A 116 10.13 -24.20 -5.49
C GLY A 116 10.57 -23.42 -4.26
N TYR A 117 10.54 -22.08 -4.30
CA TYR A 117 10.72 -21.26 -3.13
C TYR A 117 9.44 -21.25 -2.27
N HIS A 118 9.59 -21.29 -0.96
CA HIS A 118 8.55 -20.88 -0.02
C HIS A 118 8.51 -19.35 0.00
N THR A 119 7.36 -18.75 -0.16
CA THR A 119 7.21 -17.31 -0.40
C THR A 119 6.32 -16.66 0.66
N ALA A 120 6.81 -15.59 1.29
CA ALA A 120 6.01 -14.83 2.26
C ALA A 120 6.27 -13.32 2.17
N ALA A 121 5.25 -12.53 2.53
CA ALA A 121 5.33 -11.09 2.68
C ALA A 121 4.79 -10.66 4.05
N PHE A 122 5.49 -9.72 4.69
CA PHE A 122 5.18 -9.15 6.00
C PHE A 122 5.18 -7.63 5.86
N ILE A 123 3.99 -7.03 5.93
CA ILE A 123 3.81 -5.61 5.64
C ILE A 123 3.61 -4.78 6.92
N GLY A 124 4.23 -3.61 6.97
CA GLY A 124 4.16 -2.66 8.10
C GLY A 124 3.03 -1.64 7.99
N ALA A 125 2.39 -1.49 6.83
CA ALA A 125 1.34 -0.50 6.61
C ALA A 125 0.18 -1.03 5.77
N VAL A 126 -1.04 -0.56 6.06
CA VAL A 126 -2.28 -0.95 5.37
C VAL A 126 -2.29 -0.54 3.89
N ILE A 127 -1.46 0.43 3.51
CA ILE A 127 -1.31 0.86 2.11
C ILE A 127 -0.83 -0.27 1.20
N LEU A 128 -0.19 -1.29 1.77
CA LEU A 128 0.27 -2.50 1.09
C LEU A 128 -0.69 -3.70 1.29
N ASP A 129 -1.83 -3.50 1.96
CA ASP A 129 -2.81 -4.56 2.15
C ASP A 129 -3.44 -4.97 0.81
N ALA A 130 -3.24 -6.24 0.44
CA ALA A 130 -3.67 -6.76 -0.86
C ALA A 130 -5.19 -6.96 -0.98
N LYS A 131 -5.93 -6.94 0.14
CA LYS A 131 -7.39 -7.04 0.15
C LYS A 131 -8.07 -5.70 -0.07
N SER A 132 -7.34 -4.58 0.09
CA SER A 132 -7.92 -3.24 0.06
C SER A 132 -7.13 -2.26 -0.83
N LEU A 133 -5.94 -1.83 -0.41
CA LEU A 133 -5.23 -0.70 -1.02
C LEU A 133 -4.15 -1.10 -2.03
N ALA A 134 -3.74 -2.38 -2.08
CA ALA A 134 -2.75 -2.89 -3.01
C ALA A 134 -3.17 -4.23 -3.66
N PRO A 135 -4.35 -4.31 -4.31
CA PRO A 135 -4.87 -5.57 -4.83
C PRO A 135 -3.96 -6.18 -5.89
N GLY A 136 -3.61 -7.46 -5.68
CA GLY A 136 -2.74 -8.23 -6.56
C GLY A 136 -1.25 -8.23 -6.18
N LEU A 137 -0.84 -7.49 -5.16
CA LEU A 137 0.53 -7.58 -4.62
C LEU A 137 0.80 -8.92 -3.91
N ASP A 138 -0.23 -9.58 -3.41
CA ASP A 138 -0.15 -10.89 -2.75
C ASP A 138 0.10 -12.06 -3.72
N ARG A 139 -0.01 -11.84 -5.02
CA ARG A 139 0.13 -12.91 -6.02
C ARG A 139 1.49 -13.58 -5.94
N GLY A 140 1.45 -14.92 -5.84
CA GLY A 140 2.62 -15.77 -5.77
C GLY A 140 3.16 -15.97 -4.36
N PHE A 141 2.72 -15.23 -3.34
CA PHE A 141 3.07 -15.50 -1.96
C PHE A 141 2.24 -16.67 -1.42
N ASP A 142 2.90 -17.59 -0.69
CA ASP A 142 2.22 -18.66 0.06
C ASP A 142 1.55 -18.10 1.32
N PHE A 143 2.14 -17.04 1.86
CA PHE A 143 1.63 -16.28 2.99
C PHE A 143 1.81 -14.78 2.76
N TYR A 144 0.75 -14.02 2.91
CA TYR A 144 0.76 -12.56 2.86
C TYR A 144 0.11 -12.03 4.13
N ASP A 145 0.86 -11.29 4.94
CA ASP A 145 0.45 -10.83 6.26
C ASP A 145 -0.40 -9.56 6.17
N ASN A 146 -1.61 -9.70 5.61
CA ASN A 146 -2.58 -8.60 5.51
C ASN A 146 -2.98 -8.07 6.89
N PHE A 147 -3.58 -6.87 6.90
CA PHE A 147 -4.20 -6.31 8.09
C PHE A 147 -5.55 -7.01 8.39
N PRO A 148 -6.01 -7.03 9.65
CA PRO A 148 -7.33 -7.54 9.98
C PRO A 148 -8.42 -6.62 9.40
N GLU A 149 -9.52 -7.21 8.89
CA GLU A 149 -10.66 -6.46 8.33
C GLU A 149 -11.31 -5.53 9.37
N HIS A 150 -11.28 -5.95 10.63
CA HIS A 150 -11.77 -5.16 11.77
C HIS A 150 -10.71 -5.17 12.87
N SER A 151 -10.26 -4.00 13.27
CA SER A 151 -9.35 -3.82 14.40
C SER A 151 -10.09 -3.13 15.54
N GLU A 152 -9.98 -3.67 16.75
CA GLU A 152 -10.48 -3.04 17.97
C GLU A 152 -9.55 -1.91 18.47
N SER A 153 -8.37 -1.75 17.86
CA SER A 153 -7.42 -0.71 18.20
C SER A 153 -8.01 0.68 17.92
N LYS A 154 -7.95 1.55 18.93
CA LYS A 154 -8.33 2.97 18.80
C LYS A 154 -7.17 3.83 18.27
N SER A 155 -5.96 3.31 18.30
CA SER A 155 -4.75 3.92 17.77
C SER A 155 -4.53 3.47 16.33
N ARG A 156 -3.74 4.25 15.56
CA ARG A 156 -3.29 3.83 14.24
C ARG A 156 -2.48 2.52 14.28
N TRP A 157 -1.69 2.29 15.35
CA TRP A 157 -0.91 1.08 15.57
C TRP A 157 -1.81 -0.18 15.66
N GLY A 158 -1.52 -1.17 14.82
CA GLY A 158 -2.33 -2.40 14.70
C GLY A 158 -3.65 -2.23 13.92
N ARG A 159 -3.99 -0.99 13.53
CA ARG A 159 -5.15 -0.70 12.66
C ARG A 159 -4.71 -0.38 11.23
N VAL A 160 -3.80 0.56 11.06
CA VAL A 160 -3.29 0.99 9.75
C VAL A 160 -1.77 0.85 9.62
N GLU A 161 -1.06 0.70 10.76
CA GLU A 161 0.39 0.60 10.85
C GLU A 161 0.81 -0.50 11.82
N ARG A 162 2.00 -1.09 11.61
CA ARG A 162 2.67 -2.02 12.53
C ARG A 162 4.09 -1.55 12.78
N ARG A 163 4.54 -1.64 14.02
CA ARG A 163 5.95 -1.43 14.34
C ARG A 163 6.83 -2.48 13.65
N GLY A 164 7.98 -2.07 13.16
CA GLY A 164 8.90 -2.98 12.47
C GLY A 164 9.29 -4.20 13.30
N ILE A 165 9.37 -4.08 14.64
CA ILE A 165 9.64 -5.24 15.50
C ILE A 165 8.54 -6.31 15.39
N ASP A 166 7.27 -5.93 15.28
CA ASP A 166 6.15 -6.87 15.14
C ASP A 166 6.20 -7.54 13.76
N VAL A 167 6.51 -6.77 12.71
CA VAL A 167 6.68 -7.28 11.34
C VAL A 167 7.80 -8.32 11.29
N VAL A 168 8.95 -8.03 11.89
CA VAL A 168 10.10 -8.97 11.96
C VAL A 168 9.73 -10.20 12.78
N GLN A 169 9.01 -10.07 13.88
CA GLN A 169 8.57 -11.21 14.70
C GLN A 169 7.62 -12.13 13.92
N HIS A 170 6.72 -11.59 13.10
CA HIS A 170 5.87 -12.37 12.20
C HIS A 170 6.72 -13.12 11.17
N ALA A 171 7.70 -12.45 10.56
CA ALA A 171 8.62 -13.05 9.60
C ALA A 171 9.43 -14.21 10.24
N GLU A 172 9.99 -14.01 11.44
CA GLU A 172 10.73 -15.04 12.17
C GLU A 172 9.85 -16.24 12.51
N THR A 173 8.61 -15.99 12.92
CA THR A 173 7.63 -17.06 13.20
C THR A 173 7.36 -17.91 11.96
N TRP A 174 7.15 -17.26 10.81
CA TRP A 174 6.96 -17.98 9.55
C TRP A 174 8.21 -18.75 9.12
N LEU A 175 9.40 -18.15 9.24
CA LEU A 175 10.67 -18.78 8.92
C LEU A 175 10.94 -20.03 9.78
N ALA A 176 10.54 -20.01 11.06
CA ALA A 176 10.74 -21.12 11.99
C ALA A 176 9.94 -22.37 11.59
N VAL A 177 8.78 -22.22 10.97
CA VAL A 177 7.94 -23.34 10.51
C VAL A 177 8.28 -23.81 9.08
N HIS A 178 9.20 -23.10 8.39
CA HIS A 178 9.72 -23.47 7.09
C HIS A 178 11.25 -23.68 7.14
N PRO A 179 11.75 -24.67 7.91
CA PRO A 179 13.20 -24.83 8.17
C PRO A 179 14.00 -25.34 6.97
N THR A 180 13.34 -25.88 5.96
CA THR A 180 13.98 -26.50 4.77
C THR A 180 13.52 -25.83 3.48
N GLY A 181 14.33 -26.00 2.41
CA GLY A 181 14.04 -25.39 1.10
C GLY A 181 14.52 -23.94 0.99
N PRO A 182 14.59 -23.40 -0.23
CA PRO A 182 14.87 -21.99 -0.46
C PRO A 182 13.65 -21.14 -0.11
N ARG A 183 13.88 -19.94 0.42
CA ARG A 183 12.83 -19.02 0.88
C ARG A 183 12.95 -17.69 0.18
N PHE A 184 11.80 -17.10 -0.15
CA PHE A 184 11.68 -15.68 -0.47
C PHE A 184 10.80 -15.04 0.59
N ALA A 185 11.36 -14.12 1.36
CA ALA A 185 10.59 -13.32 2.31
C ALA A 185 10.78 -11.83 2.01
N TRP A 186 9.67 -11.12 1.84
CA TRP A 186 9.61 -9.68 1.80
C TRP A 186 9.18 -9.16 3.18
N VAL A 187 10.01 -8.30 3.77
CA VAL A 187 9.78 -7.66 5.07
C VAL A 187 9.75 -6.15 4.85
N HIS A 188 8.64 -5.52 5.13
CA HIS A 188 8.45 -4.09 4.95
C HIS A 188 8.40 -3.38 6.31
N LEU A 189 9.39 -2.52 6.57
CA LEU A 189 9.49 -1.69 7.77
C LEU A 189 8.91 -0.30 7.45
N TYR A 190 7.90 0.10 8.21
CA TYR A 190 7.17 1.35 7.99
C TYR A 190 7.67 2.50 8.88
N ASP A 191 8.41 2.20 9.92
CA ASP A 191 8.74 3.12 11.03
C ASP A 191 9.29 4.51 10.65
N PRO A 192 10.10 4.74 9.58
CA PRO A 192 10.52 6.10 9.23
C PRO A 192 9.42 6.99 8.64
N HIS A 193 8.21 6.48 8.46
CA HIS A 193 7.09 7.23 7.88
C HIS A 193 6.46 8.21 8.88
N ASP A 194 6.05 9.38 8.37
CA ASP A 194 5.26 10.36 9.15
C ASP A 194 3.92 9.76 9.66
N PRO A 195 3.49 10.14 10.90
CA PRO A 195 4.12 11.01 11.89
C PRO A 195 5.22 10.29 12.67
N TYR A 196 6.34 11.00 12.88
CA TYR A 196 7.53 10.41 13.48
C TYR A 196 7.37 10.24 14.99
N GLU A 197 7.22 9.00 15.43
CA GLU A 197 7.06 8.61 16.85
C GLU A 197 8.02 7.49 17.23
N PRO A 198 9.35 7.71 17.16
CA PRO A 198 10.30 6.67 17.49
C PRO A 198 10.13 6.20 18.94
N PRO A 199 10.18 4.88 19.20
CA PRO A 199 10.07 4.40 20.58
C PRO A 199 11.33 4.73 21.39
N PRO A 200 11.26 4.77 22.73
CA PRO A 200 12.45 4.88 23.57
C PRO A 200 13.44 3.74 23.28
N PRO A 201 14.76 3.99 23.32
CA PRO A 201 15.42 5.25 23.68
C PRO A 201 15.56 6.25 22.51
N TYR A 202 15.12 5.92 21.30
CA TYR A 202 15.34 6.72 20.09
C TYR A 202 14.60 8.07 20.14
N SER A 203 13.39 8.11 20.72
CA SER A 203 12.65 9.36 20.96
C SER A 203 13.40 10.35 21.83
N GLU A 204 14.24 9.87 22.77
CA GLU A 204 15.02 10.71 23.66
C GLU A 204 16.36 11.14 23.02
N ILE A 205 17.03 10.21 22.34
CA ILE A 205 18.32 10.45 21.67
C ILE A 205 18.15 11.42 20.50
N TYR A 206 17.07 11.28 19.74
CA TYR A 206 16.79 12.04 18.52
C TYR A 206 15.62 13.02 18.70
N LYS A 207 15.34 13.51 19.90
CA LYS A 207 14.17 14.35 20.23
C LYS A 207 13.95 15.57 19.31
N ASP A 208 15.04 16.14 18.76
CA ASP A 208 15.00 17.28 17.86
C ASP A 208 15.04 16.87 16.36
N ARG A 209 15.05 15.58 16.08
CA ARG A 209 15.15 14.96 14.75
C ARG A 209 14.46 13.61 14.75
N LEU A 210 13.15 13.61 14.94
CA LEU A 210 12.36 12.38 15.14
C LEU A 210 12.41 11.43 13.94
N TYR A 211 12.51 11.94 12.72
CA TYR A 211 12.73 11.13 11.51
C TYR A 211 14.02 10.31 11.61
N ASP A 212 15.15 10.92 12.03
CA ASP A 212 16.39 10.18 12.28
C ASP A 212 16.21 9.14 13.40
N GLY A 213 15.37 9.44 14.39
CA GLY A 213 15.04 8.51 15.47
C GLY A 213 14.30 7.26 14.96
N GLU A 214 13.36 7.44 14.04
CA GLU A 214 12.66 6.31 13.38
C GLU A 214 13.63 5.49 12.53
N ILE A 215 14.52 6.13 11.76
CA ILE A 215 15.55 5.41 10.99
C ILE A 215 16.46 4.59 11.91
N ALA A 216 16.93 5.17 13.03
CA ALA A 216 17.77 4.45 13.99
C ALA A 216 17.04 3.27 14.63
N TYR A 217 15.74 3.42 14.87
CA TYR A 217 14.89 2.32 15.34
C TYR A 217 14.73 1.24 14.27
N ALA A 218 14.36 1.59 13.04
CA ALA A 218 14.24 0.66 11.92
C ALA A 218 15.56 -0.10 11.66
N ASP A 219 16.71 0.57 11.76
CA ASP A 219 18.03 -0.07 11.68
C ASP A 219 18.24 -1.09 12.79
N SER A 220 17.82 -0.79 14.02
CA SER A 220 17.91 -1.75 15.13
C SER A 220 17.04 -2.99 14.90
N VAL A 221 15.86 -2.82 14.33
CA VAL A 221 14.96 -3.91 13.95
C VAL A 221 15.56 -4.75 12.81
N LEU A 222 16.13 -4.10 11.79
CA LEU A 222 16.92 -4.78 10.76
C LEU A 222 18.06 -5.60 11.36
N GLY A 223 18.76 -5.06 12.36
CA GLY A 223 19.82 -5.73 13.10
C GLY A 223 19.33 -7.02 13.78
N ASN A 224 18.16 -6.99 14.42
CA ASN A 224 17.54 -8.15 15.03
C ASN A 224 17.23 -9.23 13.99
N PHE A 225 16.63 -8.84 12.85
CA PHE A 225 16.35 -9.76 11.76
C PHE A 225 17.63 -10.42 11.20
N ILE A 226 18.69 -9.64 10.94
CA ILE A 226 19.99 -10.15 10.47
C ILE A 226 20.60 -11.12 11.49
N GLN A 227 20.55 -10.79 12.79
CA GLN A 227 21.05 -11.69 13.85
C GLN A 227 20.26 -13.01 13.90
N SER A 228 18.95 -12.95 13.71
CA SER A 228 18.11 -14.14 13.60
C SER A 228 18.52 -15.00 12.41
N LEU A 229 18.73 -14.42 11.23
CA LEU A 229 19.22 -15.13 10.05
C LEU A 229 20.59 -15.79 10.29
N LYS A 230 21.52 -15.10 10.98
CA LYS A 230 22.85 -15.63 11.36
C LYS A 230 22.70 -16.79 12.35
N LYS A 231 21.88 -16.65 13.38
CA LYS A 231 21.63 -17.68 14.40
C LYS A 231 21.08 -18.98 13.80
N HIS A 232 20.23 -18.88 12.78
CA HIS A 232 19.63 -20.05 12.13
C HIS A 232 20.46 -20.57 10.96
N GLY A 233 21.65 -20.01 10.67
CA GLY A 233 22.53 -20.42 9.58
C GLY A 233 21.99 -20.09 8.17
N TRP A 234 21.05 -19.16 8.07
CA TRP A 234 20.47 -18.76 6.79
C TRP A 234 21.20 -17.58 6.16
N TYR A 235 21.96 -16.80 6.92
CA TYR A 235 22.64 -15.59 6.45
C TYR A 235 23.63 -15.84 5.31
N ASP A 236 24.50 -16.86 5.45
CA ASP A 236 25.62 -17.07 4.53
C ASP A 236 25.17 -17.42 3.12
N ASN A 237 24.17 -18.31 2.99
CA ASN A 237 23.62 -18.70 1.67
C ASN A 237 22.38 -17.88 1.31
N SER A 238 22.42 -16.57 1.54
CA SER A 238 21.30 -15.69 1.22
C SER A 238 21.73 -14.49 0.39
N ILE A 239 20.84 -14.08 -0.50
CA ILE A 239 20.80 -12.75 -1.10
C ILE A 239 19.93 -11.92 -0.14
N ILE A 240 20.50 -10.85 0.43
CA ILE A 240 19.76 -9.92 1.28
C ILE A 240 19.81 -8.57 0.59
N ILE A 241 18.64 -8.00 0.30
CA ILE A 241 18.47 -6.70 -0.35
C ILE A 241 17.79 -5.78 0.65
N VAL A 242 18.43 -4.67 0.98
CA VAL A 242 17.82 -3.60 1.77
C VAL A 242 17.74 -2.36 0.88
N VAL A 243 16.55 -1.78 0.80
CA VAL A 243 16.27 -0.65 -0.08
C VAL A 243 15.19 0.25 0.54
N GLY A 244 15.36 1.58 0.43
CA GLY A 244 14.25 2.51 0.60
C GLY A 244 13.28 2.37 -0.58
N ASP A 245 11.99 2.35 -0.33
CA ASP A 245 11.00 2.34 -1.42
C ASP A 245 10.90 3.73 -2.06
N HIS A 246 10.90 4.78 -1.24
CA HIS A 246 11.07 6.19 -1.63
C HIS A 246 11.67 6.99 -0.46
N GLY A 247 11.88 8.29 -0.66
CA GLY A 247 12.35 9.21 0.37
C GLY A 247 11.21 10.02 0.99
N GLU A 248 11.58 11.13 1.64
CA GLU A 248 10.70 12.00 2.41
C GLU A 248 11.04 13.49 2.16
N GLY A 249 10.03 14.35 2.10
CA GLY A 249 10.20 15.77 1.82
C GLY A 249 10.90 16.54 2.93
N LEU A 250 10.52 16.36 4.19
CA LEU A 250 11.06 17.05 5.37
C LEU A 250 11.06 18.60 5.29
N GLY A 251 10.25 19.16 4.38
CA GLY A 251 10.08 20.59 4.15
C GLY A 251 10.91 21.16 3.00
N GLU A 252 11.80 20.39 2.37
CA GLU A 252 12.46 20.81 1.12
C GLU A 252 11.41 20.99 0.03
N HIS A 253 11.59 22.03 -0.79
CA HIS A 253 10.60 22.41 -1.82
C HIS A 253 9.18 22.64 -1.27
N HIS A 254 9.05 22.90 0.05
CA HIS A 254 7.81 23.07 0.79
C HIS A 254 6.96 21.79 0.90
N GLU A 255 7.45 20.62 0.51
CA GLU A 255 6.80 19.32 0.73
C GLU A 255 7.22 18.80 2.10
N GLU A 256 6.26 18.68 3.04
CA GLU A 256 6.53 18.18 4.39
C GLU A 256 6.63 16.64 4.44
N THR A 257 6.04 15.97 3.44
CA THR A 257 5.99 14.52 3.33
C THR A 257 6.46 14.05 1.94
N HIS A 258 5.68 13.24 1.23
CA HIS A 258 6.04 12.69 -0.08
C HIS A 258 4.80 12.54 -0.98
N GLY A 259 5.03 12.14 -2.22
CA GLY A 259 3.98 11.77 -3.15
C GLY A 259 3.72 12.80 -4.24
N ILE A 260 3.92 14.08 -3.95
CA ILE A 260 3.65 15.15 -4.91
C ILE A 260 4.84 15.37 -5.84
N PHE A 261 6.04 15.57 -5.29
CA PHE A 261 7.21 15.97 -6.07
C PHE A 261 8.16 14.80 -6.36
N LEU A 262 9.02 15.03 -7.38
CA LEU A 262 9.98 14.05 -7.88
C LEU A 262 11.43 14.53 -7.67
N TYR A 263 11.68 15.29 -6.62
CA TYR A 263 13.04 15.72 -6.26
C TYR A 263 13.86 14.57 -5.68
N ASP A 264 15.19 14.74 -5.60
CA ASP A 264 16.06 13.69 -5.06
C ASP A 264 15.75 13.38 -3.58
N SER A 265 15.18 14.33 -2.81
CA SER A 265 14.69 14.11 -1.44
C SER A 265 13.68 12.94 -1.35
N THR A 266 12.80 12.80 -2.34
CA THR A 266 11.78 11.76 -2.37
C THR A 266 12.12 10.57 -3.27
N THR A 267 13.16 10.68 -4.14
CA THR A 267 13.47 9.63 -5.13
C THR A 267 14.84 8.98 -4.96
N HIS A 268 15.81 9.60 -4.24
CA HIS A 268 17.13 9.01 -3.98
C HIS A 268 17.11 8.16 -2.71
N VAL A 269 17.23 6.84 -2.87
CA VAL A 269 17.10 5.85 -1.79
C VAL A 269 18.37 5.05 -1.58
N PRO A 270 18.65 4.55 -0.37
CA PRO A 270 19.73 3.60 -0.15
C PRO A 270 19.40 2.25 -0.79
N LEU A 271 20.41 1.60 -1.35
CA LEU A 271 20.33 0.23 -1.87
C LEU A 271 21.61 -0.53 -1.48
N VAL A 272 21.42 -1.59 -0.71
CA VAL A 272 22.49 -2.51 -0.32
C VAL A 272 22.09 -3.94 -0.69
N ILE A 273 23.00 -4.67 -1.37
CA ILE A 273 22.79 -6.07 -1.78
C ILE A 273 23.93 -6.92 -1.21
N LYS A 274 23.63 -7.76 -0.23
CA LYS A 274 24.54 -8.79 0.26
C LYS A 274 24.36 -10.07 -0.55
N LEU A 275 25.42 -10.56 -1.14
CA LEU A 275 25.43 -11.77 -1.94
C LEU A 275 25.76 -13.02 -1.09
N PRO A 276 25.41 -14.24 -1.56
CA PRO A 276 25.78 -15.47 -0.88
C PRO A 276 27.28 -15.54 -0.60
N ARG A 277 27.66 -15.98 0.61
CA ARG A 277 29.04 -16.08 1.09
C ARG A 277 29.81 -14.76 1.00
N GLN A 278 29.12 -13.63 1.16
CA GLN A 278 29.70 -12.28 1.15
C GLN A 278 30.52 -11.97 -0.12
N GLN A 279 30.10 -12.50 -1.28
CA GLN A 279 30.73 -12.15 -2.54
C GLN A 279 30.64 -10.63 -2.77
N ASN A 280 31.75 -10.04 -3.23
CA ASN A 280 31.89 -8.59 -3.44
C ASN A 280 31.71 -7.75 -2.17
N ALA A 281 31.98 -8.30 -0.97
CA ALA A 281 31.88 -7.59 0.30
C ALA A 281 32.65 -6.26 0.29
N GLY A 282 32.03 -5.21 0.81
CA GLY A 282 32.59 -3.86 0.89
C GLY A 282 32.69 -3.12 -0.44
N LYS A 283 32.12 -3.66 -1.53
CA LYS A 283 32.12 -2.97 -2.83
C LYS A 283 31.17 -1.78 -2.81
N VAL A 284 31.67 -0.64 -3.27
CA VAL A 284 30.88 0.57 -3.46
C VAL A 284 30.73 0.85 -4.96
N ILE A 285 29.49 1.04 -5.40
CA ILE A 285 29.14 1.35 -6.80
C ILE A 285 28.57 2.77 -6.84
N GLY A 286 29.28 3.67 -7.53
CA GLY A 286 28.90 5.06 -7.71
C GLY A 286 28.00 5.32 -8.91
N ALA A 287 27.84 4.35 -9.80
CA ALA A 287 26.99 4.51 -10.97
C ALA A 287 25.52 4.64 -10.59
N GLN A 288 24.79 5.48 -11.33
CA GLN A 288 23.34 5.64 -11.17
C GLN A 288 22.61 4.37 -11.58
N VAL A 289 21.77 3.84 -10.67
CA VAL A 289 20.92 2.66 -10.85
C VAL A 289 19.49 2.94 -10.40
N ARG A 290 18.59 1.98 -10.58
CA ARG A 290 17.17 2.19 -10.32
C ARG A 290 16.57 1.04 -9.50
N THR A 291 15.55 1.30 -8.71
CA THR A 291 14.87 0.24 -7.93
C THR A 291 14.18 -0.79 -8.82
N ILE A 292 13.74 -0.45 -10.03
CA ILE A 292 13.22 -1.39 -11.04
C ILE A 292 14.26 -2.45 -11.46
N ASP A 293 15.55 -2.20 -11.23
CA ASP A 293 16.65 -3.10 -11.57
C ASP A 293 16.82 -4.25 -10.55
N ILE A 294 16.13 -4.18 -9.40
CA ILE A 294 16.23 -5.14 -8.30
C ILE A 294 15.70 -6.52 -8.73
N LEU A 295 14.49 -6.59 -9.27
CA LEU A 295 13.91 -7.87 -9.70
C LEU A 295 14.79 -8.62 -10.72
N PRO A 296 15.18 -8.04 -11.87
CA PRO A 296 16.01 -8.75 -12.84
C PRO A 296 17.39 -9.12 -12.26
N THR A 297 17.91 -8.36 -11.28
CA THR A 297 19.15 -8.70 -10.57
C THR A 297 18.98 -9.95 -9.72
N ALA A 298 17.94 -10.01 -8.91
CA ALA A 298 17.65 -11.14 -8.06
C ALA A 298 17.37 -12.43 -8.87
N LEU A 299 16.65 -12.30 -9.99
CA LEU A 299 16.40 -13.40 -10.90
C LEU A 299 17.72 -13.93 -11.51
N ALA A 300 18.61 -13.04 -11.94
CA ALA A 300 19.94 -13.43 -12.45
C ALA A 300 20.76 -14.14 -11.37
N LEU A 301 20.75 -13.66 -10.12
CA LEU A 301 21.48 -14.25 -9.00
C LEU A 301 20.92 -15.61 -8.55
N THR A 302 19.64 -15.85 -8.73
CA THR A 302 18.96 -17.12 -8.40
C THR A 302 18.92 -18.10 -9.59
N GLY A 303 19.35 -17.67 -10.78
CA GLY A 303 19.31 -18.47 -12.01
C GLY A 303 17.89 -18.67 -12.55
N VAL A 304 16.98 -17.77 -12.20
CA VAL A 304 15.60 -17.75 -12.71
C VAL A 304 15.55 -16.87 -13.95
N PRO A 305 15.00 -17.35 -15.09
CA PRO A 305 14.86 -16.53 -16.28
C PRO A 305 13.97 -15.30 -16.01
N ALA A 306 14.41 -14.13 -16.43
CA ALA A 306 13.61 -12.92 -16.38
C ALA A 306 12.51 -12.97 -17.45
N PRO A 307 11.29 -12.49 -17.15
CA PRO A 307 10.26 -12.25 -18.16
C PRO A 307 10.74 -11.29 -19.26
N GLU A 308 10.18 -11.43 -20.45
CA GLU A 308 10.39 -10.44 -21.52
C GLU A 308 9.63 -9.14 -21.19
N GLY A 309 10.14 -8.03 -21.70
CA GLY A 309 9.47 -6.72 -21.59
C GLY A 309 9.66 -6.01 -20.24
N LEU A 310 10.60 -6.43 -19.39
CA LEU A 310 10.94 -5.66 -18.19
C LEU A 310 11.58 -4.32 -18.56
N ASP A 311 11.22 -3.26 -17.81
CA ASP A 311 11.89 -1.95 -17.90
C ASP A 311 13.22 -1.96 -17.12
N GLY A 312 13.30 -2.80 -16.09
CA GLY A 312 14.49 -3.03 -15.29
C GLY A 312 15.52 -3.90 -15.99
N ARG A 313 16.79 -3.75 -15.60
CA ARG A 313 17.93 -4.53 -16.09
C ARG A 313 18.79 -4.99 -14.94
N SER A 314 19.33 -6.23 -15.01
CA SER A 314 20.17 -6.77 -13.94
C SER A 314 21.36 -5.86 -13.61
N LEU A 315 21.63 -5.68 -12.31
CA LEU A 315 22.79 -4.97 -11.75
C LEU A 315 24.06 -5.86 -11.70
N THR A 316 23.98 -7.14 -12.07
CA THR A 316 25.13 -8.06 -12.00
C THR A 316 26.35 -7.58 -12.78
N PRO A 317 26.28 -6.83 -13.91
CA PRO A 317 27.47 -6.28 -14.58
C PRO A 317 28.30 -5.35 -13.68
N TYR A 318 27.66 -4.59 -12.78
CA TYR A 318 28.37 -3.69 -11.85
C TYR A 318 29.21 -4.46 -10.83
N PHE A 319 28.83 -5.69 -10.48
CA PHE A 319 29.66 -6.55 -9.64
C PHE A 319 30.99 -6.91 -10.32
N SER A 320 31.02 -6.89 -11.64
CA SER A 320 32.20 -7.19 -12.47
C SER A 320 32.92 -5.93 -12.98
N GLY A 321 32.50 -4.72 -12.58
CA GLY A 321 33.20 -3.46 -12.87
C GLY A 321 32.53 -2.56 -13.89
N ASP A 322 31.29 -2.80 -14.31
CA ASP A 322 30.50 -1.80 -15.06
C ASP A 322 30.35 -0.52 -14.22
N THR A 323 30.45 0.62 -14.86
CA THR A 323 30.31 1.96 -14.26
C THR A 323 29.33 2.85 -15.03
N THR A 324 28.55 2.24 -15.94
CA THR A 324 27.63 2.98 -16.82
C THR A 324 26.41 3.46 -16.04
N ASP A 325 26.15 4.78 -16.05
CA ASP A 325 24.96 5.34 -15.46
C ASP A 325 23.70 4.96 -16.23
N ARG A 326 22.64 4.62 -15.50
CA ARG A 326 21.31 4.35 -16.07
C ARG A 326 20.42 5.57 -15.88
N VAL A 327 19.74 5.98 -16.94
CA VAL A 327 18.72 7.02 -16.84
C VAL A 327 17.61 6.54 -15.92
N ALA A 328 17.27 7.34 -14.91
CA ALA A 328 16.14 7.12 -14.03
C ALA A 328 14.93 7.93 -14.49
N ILE A 329 13.78 7.28 -14.54
CA ILE A 329 12.48 7.90 -14.83
C ILE A 329 11.72 7.99 -13.50
N GLY A 330 11.09 9.15 -13.25
CA GLY A 330 10.20 9.36 -12.13
C GLY A 330 8.79 9.69 -12.62
N GLU A 331 7.76 9.14 -11.95
CA GLU A 331 6.35 9.31 -12.30
C GLU A 331 5.51 9.41 -11.01
N THR A 332 4.63 10.41 -10.93
CA THR A 332 3.62 10.49 -9.88
C THR A 332 2.29 11.02 -10.44
N ASP A 333 1.26 10.22 -10.28
CA ASP A 333 -0.14 10.58 -10.57
C ASP A 333 -0.89 11.00 -9.28
N TYR A 334 -0.25 10.93 -8.12
CA TYR A 334 -0.87 11.26 -6.84
C TYR A 334 -1.50 12.66 -6.80
N PRO A 335 -0.90 13.70 -7.45
CA PRO A 335 -1.54 15.02 -7.55
C PRO A 335 -2.92 15.01 -8.20
N LEU A 336 -3.23 14.04 -9.09
CA LEU A 336 -4.55 13.92 -9.72
C LEU A 336 -5.68 13.70 -8.72
N ARG A 337 -5.39 13.10 -7.54
CA ARG A 337 -6.37 12.93 -6.46
C ARG A 337 -6.95 14.25 -5.98
N PHE A 338 -6.16 15.30 -6.08
CA PHE A 338 -6.51 16.67 -5.67
C PHE A 338 -6.97 17.52 -6.85
N GLY A 339 -6.94 16.98 -8.07
CA GLY A 339 -7.24 17.72 -9.30
C GLY A 339 -6.07 18.59 -9.76
N TRP A 340 -4.82 18.21 -9.45
CA TRP A 340 -3.59 18.89 -9.85
C TRP A 340 -2.84 18.08 -10.91
N ALA A 341 -1.90 18.72 -11.60
CA ALA A 341 -1.16 18.09 -12.68
C ALA A 341 -0.27 16.94 -12.16
N PRO A 342 -0.25 15.78 -12.86
CA PRO A 342 0.72 14.73 -12.59
C PRO A 342 2.11 15.19 -13.03
N LEU A 343 3.15 14.64 -12.40
CA LEU A 343 4.53 14.97 -12.71
C LEU A 343 5.27 13.77 -13.28
N ARG A 344 6.24 14.05 -14.16
CA ARG A 344 7.19 13.07 -14.67
C ARG A 344 8.59 13.66 -14.67
N SER A 345 9.60 12.84 -14.44
CA SER A 345 10.98 13.28 -14.46
C SER A 345 11.90 12.33 -15.23
N VAL A 346 12.97 12.91 -15.75
CA VAL A 346 14.12 12.19 -16.30
C VAL A 346 15.36 12.67 -15.58
N ARG A 347 16.06 11.75 -14.95
CA ARG A 347 17.34 11.99 -14.29
C ARG A 347 18.46 11.24 -15.01
N SER A 348 19.45 11.98 -15.52
CA SER A 348 20.75 11.46 -15.95
C SER A 348 21.77 11.65 -14.82
N GLU A 349 23.01 11.24 -15.02
CA GLU A 349 24.10 11.50 -14.08
C GLU A 349 24.19 12.98 -13.66
N ARG A 350 24.02 13.89 -14.61
CA ARG A 350 24.25 15.34 -14.40
C ARG A 350 22.97 16.17 -14.38
N MET A 351 22.01 15.85 -15.22
CA MET A 351 20.85 16.69 -15.45
C MET A 351 19.58 16.02 -15.01
N LYS A 352 18.69 16.78 -14.42
CA LYS A 352 17.32 16.32 -14.13
C LYS A 352 16.31 17.29 -14.74
N PHE A 353 15.37 16.73 -15.49
CA PHE A 353 14.23 17.44 -16.05
C PHE A 353 12.96 16.95 -15.36
N ILE A 354 12.12 17.88 -14.88
CA ILE A 354 10.78 17.57 -14.35
C ILE A 354 9.75 18.19 -15.28
N GLU A 355 8.91 17.35 -15.89
CA GLU A 355 7.77 17.76 -16.68
C GLU A 355 6.61 18.09 -15.75
N ALA A 356 6.25 19.37 -15.70
CA ALA A 356 5.18 19.95 -14.91
C ALA A 356 4.51 21.06 -15.74
N PRO A 357 3.38 21.67 -15.31
CA PRO A 357 2.84 22.89 -15.92
C PRO A 357 3.89 24.02 -16.00
N ARG A 358 4.71 24.18 -14.95
CA ARG A 358 5.94 24.98 -14.96
C ARG A 358 7.13 24.03 -14.93
N PRO A 359 7.71 23.69 -16.10
CA PRO A 359 8.78 22.69 -16.17
C PRO A 359 10.06 23.13 -15.46
N GLU A 360 10.88 22.16 -15.06
CA GLU A 360 12.10 22.39 -14.31
C GLU A 360 13.28 21.63 -14.94
N LEU A 361 14.47 22.25 -14.88
CA LEU A 361 15.71 21.65 -15.34
C LEU A 361 16.83 22.00 -14.37
N TYR A 362 17.53 20.99 -13.83
CA TYR A 362 18.58 21.14 -12.84
C TYR A 362 19.90 20.56 -13.32
N ASP A 363 21.03 21.22 -13.03
CA ASP A 363 22.39 20.69 -13.13
C ASP A 363 22.78 20.13 -11.75
N LEU A 364 22.63 18.85 -11.56
CA LEU A 364 22.79 18.18 -10.26
C LEU A 364 24.21 18.22 -9.70
N HIS A 365 25.23 18.50 -10.54
CA HIS A 365 26.59 18.69 -10.06
C HIS A 365 26.80 20.08 -9.44
N ALA A 366 26.14 21.09 -10.00
CA ALA A 366 26.22 22.46 -9.50
C ALA A 366 25.18 22.76 -8.43
N ASP A 367 24.03 22.08 -8.49
CA ASP A 367 22.88 22.28 -7.65
C ASP A 367 22.28 20.90 -7.25
N PRO A 368 22.93 20.16 -6.35
CA PRO A 368 22.44 18.84 -5.90
C PRO A 368 21.16 18.92 -5.07
N GLN A 369 20.76 20.12 -4.61
CA GLN A 369 19.52 20.34 -3.86
C GLN A 369 18.35 20.79 -4.75
N GLU A 370 18.57 20.93 -6.06
CA GLU A 370 17.52 21.26 -7.04
C GLU A 370 16.79 22.60 -6.72
N LEU A 371 17.55 23.63 -6.31
CA LEU A 371 17.00 24.93 -5.90
C LEU A 371 17.00 25.96 -7.03
N ASP A 372 17.85 25.80 -8.06
CA ASP A 372 18.06 26.76 -9.13
C ASP A 372 17.57 26.21 -10.48
N ASN A 373 16.29 26.42 -10.77
CA ASN A 373 15.66 25.97 -12.00
C ASN A 373 16.25 26.68 -13.24
N LYS A 374 17.01 25.95 -14.04
CA LYS A 374 17.66 26.39 -15.28
C LYS A 374 16.80 26.23 -16.54
N TYR A 375 15.53 25.85 -16.40
CA TYR A 375 14.68 25.54 -17.55
C TYR A 375 14.62 26.69 -18.56
N LYS A 376 14.94 26.36 -19.81
CA LYS A 376 14.74 27.22 -20.99
C LYS A 376 14.21 26.35 -22.12
N PRO A 377 13.11 26.72 -22.77
CA PRO A 377 12.48 25.88 -23.82
C PRO A 377 13.44 25.51 -24.97
N GLU A 378 14.40 26.39 -25.28
CA GLU A 378 15.38 26.23 -26.35
C GLU A 378 16.63 25.43 -25.96
N ASP A 379 16.75 24.97 -24.73
CA ASP A 379 17.92 24.21 -24.28
C ASP A 379 18.10 22.89 -25.03
N ALA A 380 19.25 22.70 -25.65
CA ALA A 380 19.54 21.50 -26.43
C ALA A 380 19.59 20.21 -25.57
N ALA A 381 19.97 20.32 -24.29
CA ALA A 381 19.97 19.20 -23.35
C ALA A 381 18.55 18.73 -23.05
N LEU A 382 17.59 19.68 -22.95
CA LEU A 382 16.18 19.40 -22.71
C LEU A 382 15.58 18.52 -23.80
N GLY A 383 15.91 18.77 -25.10
CA GLY A 383 15.41 17.95 -26.21
C GLY A 383 15.77 16.48 -26.08
N LYS A 384 17.01 16.20 -25.63
CA LYS A 384 17.46 14.82 -25.39
C LYS A 384 16.76 14.17 -24.20
N LEU A 385 16.61 14.90 -23.08
CA LEU A 385 15.94 14.36 -21.88
C LEU A 385 14.47 14.06 -22.16
N LYS A 386 13.74 14.94 -22.85
CA LYS A 386 12.33 14.71 -23.21
C LYS A 386 12.10 13.45 -24.05
N THR A 387 13.05 13.07 -24.91
CA THR A 387 12.94 11.84 -25.71
C THR A 387 13.07 10.55 -24.89
N LEU A 388 13.55 10.64 -23.65
CA LEU A 388 13.72 9.52 -22.74
C LEU A 388 12.48 9.30 -21.85
N LEU A 389 11.55 10.27 -21.77
CA LEU A 389 10.29 10.08 -21.08
C LEU A 389 9.44 9.03 -21.82
N PRO A 390 8.76 8.13 -21.11
CA PRO A 390 7.77 7.24 -21.71
C PRO A 390 6.76 8.03 -22.54
N ALA A 391 6.34 7.46 -23.66
CA ALA A 391 5.31 8.08 -24.49
C ALA A 391 4.03 8.24 -23.67
N LYS A 392 3.41 9.41 -23.74
CA LYS A 392 2.08 9.61 -23.15
C LYS A 392 1.06 8.85 -24.00
N GLU A 393 0.20 8.05 -23.38
CA GLU A 393 -1.05 7.67 -24.03
C GLU A 393 -1.85 8.92 -24.39
N SER A 394 -2.49 8.92 -25.57
CA SER A 394 -2.89 10.08 -26.37
C SER A 394 -3.98 11.01 -25.80
N ASP A 395 -4.32 10.96 -24.50
CA ASP A 395 -5.41 11.78 -23.92
C ASP A 395 -4.96 13.09 -23.25
N ASN A 396 -3.89 13.66 -23.67
CA ASN A 396 -3.14 14.73 -23.02
C ASN A 396 -3.60 16.18 -23.29
N LYS A 397 -4.83 16.40 -23.74
CA LYS A 397 -5.42 17.74 -23.67
C LYS A 397 -5.84 18.15 -22.26
N SER A 398 -6.04 17.18 -21.36
CA SER A 398 -6.48 17.42 -19.99
C SER A 398 -5.34 17.81 -19.02
N ALA A 399 -4.14 17.25 -19.19
CA ALA A 399 -3.02 17.49 -18.25
C ALA A 399 -2.52 18.95 -18.25
N GLN A 400 -2.65 19.68 -19.39
CA GLN A 400 -2.31 21.11 -19.47
C GLN A 400 -3.32 22.04 -18.77
N SER A 401 -4.48 21.55 -18.40
CA SER A 401 -5.53 22.32 -17.72
C SER A 401 -5.51 22.24 -16.19
N PHE A 402 -4.72 21.31 -15.63
CA PHE A 402 -4.63 21.15 -14.18
C PHE A 402 -3.69 22.18 -13.55
N PRO A 403 -3.98 22.69 -12.34
CA PRO A 403 -3.06 23.52 -11.57
C PRO A 403 -1.70 22.85 -11.33
N ASP A 404 -0.66 23.66 -11.28
CA ASP A 404 0.67 23.18 -10.90
C ASP A 404 0.70 22.82 -9.42
N PRO A 405 1.14 21.60 -9.04
CA PRO A 405 1.23 21.20 -7.63
C PRO A 405 2.06 22.14 -6.76
N LYS A 406 3.05 22.85 -7.34
CA LYS A 406 3.85 23.84 -6.60
C LYS A 406 3.03 25.01 -6.06
N ASP A 407 1.91 25.33 -6.67
CA ASP A 407 0.99 26.37 -6.16
C ASP A 407 0.05 25.83 -5.09
N LYS A 408 0.07 24.52 -4.83
CA LYS A 408 -0.91 23.79 -4.02
C LYS A 408 -0.28 23.03 -2.85
N ILE A 409 1.03 23.10 -2.68
CA ILE A 409 1.73 22.26 -1.69
C ILE A 409 1.31 22.58 -0.24
N GLU A 410 1.01 23.85 0.08
CA GLU A 410 0.51 24.22 1.40
C GLU A 410 -0.88 23.60 1.68
N GLU A 411 -1.73 23.50 0.66
CA GLU A 411 -2.99 22.79 0.73
C GLU A 411 -2.78 21.31 1.05
N GLN A 412 -1.81 20.65 0.38
CA GLN A 412 -1.46 19.26 0.62
C GLN A 412 -0.98 19.03 2.06
N ASN A 413 -0.07 19.86 2.55
CA ASN A 413 0.46 19.74 3.90
C ASN A 413 -0.66 19.83 4.95
N LEU A 414 -1.61 20.74 4.78
CA LEU A 414 -2.77 20.88 5.67
C LEU A 414 -3.73 19.69 5.60
N LEU A 415 -3.97 19.15 4.40
CA LEU A 415 -4.79 17.95 4.22
C LEU A 415 -4.14 16.72 4.88
N HIS A 416 -2.82 16.61 4.79
CA HIS A 416 -2.06 15.56 5.45
C HIS A 416 -2.13 15.68 6.97
N GLN A 417 -1.90 16.89 7.52
CA GLN A 417 -2.07 17.18 8.96
C GLN A 417 -3.47 16.83 9.45
N ALA A 418 -4.50 17.12 8.66
CA ALA A 418 -5.87 16.78 8.99
C ALA A 418 -6.10 15.27 9.04
N MET A 419 -5.51 14.53 8.10
CA MET A 419 -5.59 13.06 8.04
C MET A 419 -4.95 12.43 9.28
N ILE A 420 -3.70 12.81 9.62
CA ILE A 420 -3.01 12.33 10.83
C ILE A 420 -3.80 12.65 12.10
N ALA A 421 -4.28 13.89 12.24
CA ALA A 421 -5.08 14.30 13.38
C ALA A 421 -6.40 13.49 13.49
N SER A 422 -7.02 13.16 12.35
CA SER A 422 -8.21 12.31 12.30
C SER A 422 -7.91 10.88 12.72
N ASP A 423 -6.82 10.30 12.25
CA ASP A 423 -6.38 8.94 12.59
C ASP A 423 -6.04 8.80 14.08
N ASP A 424 -5.50 9.82 14.70
CA ASP A 424 -5.24 9.90 16.13
C ASP A 424 -6.46 10.32 16.97
N ASN A 425 -7.64 10.46 16.36
CA ASN A 425 -8.87 10.95 17.00
C ASN A 425 -8.74 12.39 17.59
N ARG A 426 -7.80 13.19 17.08
CA ARG A 426 -7.63 14.61 17.43
C ARG A 426 -8.55 15.50 16.60
N THR A 427 -9.87 15.25 16.71
CA THR A 427 -10.92 15.81 15.83
C THR A 427 -10.90 17.35 15.74
N SER A 428 -10.55 18.07 16.82
CA SER A 428 -10.46 19.53 16.79
C SER A 428 -9.31 20.04 15.92
N GLU A 429 -8.17 19.36 15.93
CA GLU A 429 -7.00 19.69 15.11
C GLU A 429 -7.27 19.36 13.64
N ALA A 430 -7.87 18.18 13.37
CA ALA A 430 -8.29 17.81 12.02
C ALA A 430 -9.24 18.86 11.42
N ARG A 431 -10.26 19.28 12.18
CA ARG A 431 -11.20 20.32 11.76
C ARG A 431 -10.47 21.64 11.45
N ALA A 432 -9.60 22.10 12.33
CA ALA A 432 -8.87 23.37 12.15
C ALA A 432 -7.99 23.35 10.89
N ALA A 433 -7.31 22.23 10.62
CA ALA A 433 -6.51 22.07 9.41
C ALA A 433 -7.37 22.09 8.13
N LEU A 434 -8.54 21.42 8.14
CA LEU A 434 -9.46 21.42 7.00
C LEU A 434 -10.10 22.80 6.76
N GLU A 435 -10.47 23.53 7.83
CA GLU A 435 -10.99 24.90 7.72
C GLU A 435 -9.93 25.83 7.12
N LYS A 436 -8.65 25.72 7.56
CA LYS A 436 -7.54 26.47 6.97
C LYS A 436 -7.29 26.08 5.50
N THR A 437 -7.45 24.81 5.15
CA THR A 437 -7.41 24.36 3.74
C THR A 437 -8.50 25.09 2.93
N LEU A 438 -9.73 25.21 3.45
CA LEU A 438 -10.84 25.89 2.77
C LEU A 438 -10.68 27.42 2.73
N GLU A 439 -9.82 28.02 3.58
CA GLU A 439 -9.40 29.41 3.44
C GLU A 439 -8.47 29.60 2.23
N LEU A 440 -7.56 28.63 1.99
CA LEU A 440 -6.65 28.65 0.84
C LEU A 440 -7.38 28.30 -0.46
N ASP A 441 -8.19 27.24 -0.45
CA ASP A 441 -9.01 26.81 -1.58
C ASP A 441 -10.45 26.49 -1.15
N PRO A 442 -11.38 27.47 -1.24
CA PRO A 442 -12.78 27.26 -0.87
C PRO A 442 -13.50 26.16 -1.67
N LYS A 443 -12.88 25.66 -2.75
CA LYS A 443 -13.39 24.59 -3.61
C LYS A 443 -12.60 23.29 -3.49
N SER A 444 -11.71 23.15 -2.50
CA SER A 444 -10.99 21.89 -2.29
C SER A 444 -11.99 20.74 -2.05
N PRO A 445 -12.15 19.80 -2.99
CA PRO A 445 -13.16 18.74 -2.85
C PRO A 445 -12.78 17.78 -1.72
N THR A 446 -11.50 17.58 -1.49
CA THR A 446 -10.97 16.71 -0.44
C THR A 446 -11.24 17.31 0.93
N ALA A 447 -10.96 18.60 1.16
CA ALA A 447 -11.23 19.27 2.42
C ALA A 447 -12.73 19.33 2.72
N LEU A 448 -13.55 19.65 1.72
CA LEU A 448 -15.01 19.68 1.86
C LEU A 448 -15.58 18.31 2.25
N ARG A 449 -15.08 17.22 1.62
CA ARG A 449 -15.52 15.86 1.93
C ARG A 449 -15.10 15.44 3.33
N GLN A 450 -13.82 15.60 3.67
CA GLN A 450 -13.30 15.21 5.00
C GLN A 450 -13.95 16.02 6.13
N LEU A 451 -14.19 17.32 5.93
CA LEU A 451 -14.91 18.13 6.92
C LEU A 451 -16.35 17.64 7.09
N GLY A 452 -17.04 17.31 6.00
CA GLY A 452 -18.36 16.71 6.05
C GLY A 452 -18.38 15.35 6.77
N GLU A 453 -17.35 14.52 6.58
CA GLU A 453 -17.20 13.25 7.31
C GLU A 453 -17.02 13.47 8.82
N LEU A 454 -16.16 14.41 9.23
CA LEU A 454 -15.98 14.77 10.63
C LEU A 454 -17.26 15.33 11.27
N GLU A 455 -17.98 16.18 10.56
CA GLU A 455 -19.26 16.73 11.01
C GLU A 455 -20.35 15.66 11.13
N PHE A 456 -20.37 14.71 10.21
CA PHE A 456 -21.27 13.55 10.30
C PHE A 456 -20.98 12.71 11.56
N GLN A 457 -19.73 12.41 11.84
CA GLN A 457 -19.29 11.70 13.04
C GLN A 457 -19.62 12.47 14.33
N ALA A 458 -19.51 13.80 14.30
CA ALA A 458 -19.86 14.69 15.40
C ALA A 458 -21.40 14.87 15.60
N GLY A 459 -22.23 14.32 14.70
CA GLY A 459 -23.69 14.48 14.74
C GLY A 459 -24.20 15.80 14.16
N GLU A 460 -23.35 16.59 13.52
CA GLU A 460 -23.68 17.88 12.88
C GLU A 460 -24.24 17.65 11.46
N TYR A 461 -25.29 16.83 11.35
CA TYR A 461 -25.74 16.22 10.10
C TYR A 461 -26.08 17.21 8.99
N GLN A 462 -26.68 18.36 9.31
CA GLN A 462 -27.02 19.35 8.28
C GLN A 462 -25.76 20.01 7.69
N LYS A 463 -24.78 20.36 8.55
CA LYS A 463 -23.50 20.91 8.06
C LYS A 463 -22.75 19.90 7.22
N ALA A 464 -22.70 18.64 7.68
CA ALA A 464 -22.12 17.54 6.91
C ALA A 464 -22.73 17.44 5.51
N ALA A 465 -24.07 17.45 5.42
CA ALA A 465 -24.76 17.39 4.13
C ALA A 465 -24.42 18.58 3.22
N ASP A 466 -24.29 19.78 3.77
CA ASP A 466 -23.97 21.00 3.04
C ASP A 466 -22.53 20.98 2.50
N HIS A 467 -21.53 20.56 3.33
CA HIS A 467 -20.15 20.41 2.88
C HIS A 467 -20.00 19.30 1.83
N LEU A 468 -20.63 18.14 2.03
CA LEU A 468 -20.62 17.04 1.06
C LEU A 468 -21.30 17.40 -0.25
N LYS A 469 -22.38 18.21 -0.22
CA LYS A 469 -22.98 18.77 -1.43
C LYS A 469 -21.99 19.62 -2.20
N ARG A 470 -21.30 20.55 -1.52
CA ARG A 470 -20.27 21.40 -2.14
C ARG A 470 -19.11 20.56 -2.70
N ALA A 471 -18.67 19.52 -1.99
CA ALA A 471 -17.66 18.60 -2.49
C ALA A 471 -18.08 17.97 -3.83
N ARG A 472 -19.33 17.51 -3.94
CA ARG A 472 -19.89 16.92 -5.15
C ARG A 472 -20.14 17.94 -6.28
N GLU A 473 -20.38 19.19 -5.98
CA GLU A 473 -20.46 20.24 -7.00
C GLU A 473 -19.12 20.44 -7.71
N VAL A 474 -18.00 20.20 -7.01
CA VAL A 474 -16.65 20.26 -7.57
C VAL A 474 -16.25 18.92 -8.21
N ARG A 475 -16.56 17.80 -7.53
CA ARG A 475 -16.27 16.45 -8.00
C ARG A 475 -17.55 15.61 -8.08
N PRO A 476 -18.28 15.67 -9.22
CA PRO A 476 -19.57 14.98 -9.35
C PRO A 476 -19.50 13.45 -9.36
N ASP A 477 -18.33 12.89 -9.57
CA ASP A 477 -18.04 11.45 -9.64
C ASP A 477 -17.61 10.84 -8.29
N ASP A 478 -17.64 11.60 -7.19
CA ASP A 478 -17.36 11.09 -5.84
C ASP A 478 -18.56 10.33 -5.27
N ALA A 479 -18.59 9.01 -5.49
CA ALA A 479 -19.65 8.12 -4.98
C ALA A 479 -19.67 8.08 -3.44
N THR A 480 -18.52 8.21 -2.79
CA THR A 480 -18.40 8.20 -1.32
C THR A 480 -19.01 9.45 -0.72
N ALA A 481 -18.70 10.63 -1.26
CA ALA A 481 -19.32 11.89 -0.81
C ALA A 481 -20.84 11.85 -0.99
N ALA A 482 -21.34 11.26 -2.09
CA ALA A 482 -22.77 11.10 -2.33
C ALA A 482 -23.43 10.16 -1.29
N PHE A 483 -22.77 9.05 -0.96
CA PHE A 483 -23.26 8.10 0.04
C PHE A 483 -23.36 8.73 1.44
N ILE A 484 -22.26 9.37 1.90
CA ILE A 484 -22.22 9.98 3.23
C ILE A 484 -23.20 11.16 3.29
N GLN A 485 -23.37 11.93 2.21
CA GLN A 485 -24.40 12.96 2.13
C GLN A 485 -25.79 12.37 2.32
N GLY A 486 -26.09 11.23 1.67
CA GLY A 486 -27.35 10.53 1.85
C GLY A 486 -27.60 10.09 3.30
N GLN A 487 -26.57 9.58 3.97
CA GLN A 487 -26.63 9.24 5.39
C GLN A 487 -26.87 10.48 6.27
N ALA A 488 -26.16 11.58 6.00
CA ALA A 488 -26.30 12.82 6.74
C ALA A 488 -27.72 13.41 6.61
N LEU A 489 -28.25 13.45 5.40
CA LEU A 489 -29.61 13.94 5.11
C LEU A 489 -30.69 13.05 5.78
N GLN A 490 -30.52 11.71 5.76
CA GLN A 490 -31.42 10.81 6.49
C GLN A 490 -31.42 11.14 7.99
N ARG A 491 -30.24 11.32 8.60
CA ARG A 491 -30.10 11.68 10.01
C ARG A 491 -30.67 13.08 10.32
N ALA A 492 -30.57 14.00 9.36
CA ALA A 492 -31.18 15.33 9.40
C ALA A 492 -32.70 15.30 9.10
N ARG A 493 -33.28 14.12 8.78
CA ARG A 493 -34.70 13.92 8.43
C ARG A 493 -35.12 14.55 7.09
N ASP A 494 -34.18 14.87 6.21
CA ASP A 494 -34.45 15.22 4.81
C ASP A 494 -34.45 13.94 3.97
N LEU A 495 -35.55 13.19 4.01
CA LEU A 495 -35.69 11.94 3.29
C LEU A 495 -35.64 12.09 1.75
N PRO A 496 -36.27 13.11 1.14
CA PRO A 496 -36.14 13.34 -0.30
C PRO A 496 -34.70 13.62 -0.72
N GLY A 497 -33.99 14.50 0.00
CA GLY A 497 -32.59 14.78 -0.27
C GLY A 497 -31.68 13.56 -0.09
N ALA A 498 -31.96 12.75 0.95
CA ALA A 498 -31.23 11.50 1.19
C ALA A 498 -31.41 10.49 0.05
N ARG A 499 -32.64 10.30 -0.44
CA ARG A 499 -32.94 9.47 -1.61
C ARG A 499 -32.09 9.92 -2.80
N ASP A 500 -32.18 11.20 -3.17
CA ASP A 500 -31.52 11.75 -4.35
C ASP A 500 -29.98 11.58 -4.28
N ALA A 501 -29.39 11.76 -3.10
CA ALA A 501 -27.96 11.57 -2.88
C ALA A 501 -27.55 10.10 -3.02
N LEU A 502 -28.33 9.15 -2.45
CA LEU A 502 -28.04 7.72 -2.52
C LEU A 502 -28.24 7.15 -3.95
N GLU A 503 -29.26 7.62 -4.68
CA GLU A 503 -29.44 7.28 -6.09
C GLU A 503 -28.23 7.69 -6.92
N GLN A 504 -27.68 8.88 -6.69
CA GLN A 504 -26.46 9.32 -7.35
C GLN A 504 -25.24 8.45 -6.95
N SER A 505 -25.10 8.10 -5.68
CA SER A 505 -24.03 7.19 -5.25
C SER A 505 -24.12 5.85 -5.98
N LEU A 506 -25.31 5.25 -6.05
CA LEU A 506 -25.56 3.98 -6.74
C LEU A 506 -25.43 4.06 -8.25
N LYS A 507 -25.67 5.22 -8.86
CA LYS A 507 -25.40 5.45 -10.29
C LYS A 507 -23.91 5.41 -10.59
N LEU A 508 -23.08 5.95 -9.67
CA LEU A 508 -21.61 5.95 -9.79
C LEU A 508 -21.02 4.60 -9.43
N LEU A 509 -21.53 3.95 -8.38
CA LEU A 509 -21.04 2.67 -7.88
C LEU A 509 -22.22 1.72 -7.56
N PRO A 510 -22.72 0.94 -8.54
CA PRO A 510 -23.92 0.12 -8.40
C PRO A 510 -23.83 -1.01 -7.38
N GLY A 511 -22.62 -1.45 -7.03
CA GLY A 511 -22.37 -2.60 -6.13
C GLY A 511 -22.34 -2.27 -4.63
N GLN A 512 -22.81 -1.09 -4.20
CA GLN A 512 -22.80 -0.70 -2.79
C GLN A 512 -23.98 -1.31 -2.03
N PHE A 513 -23.73 -2.34 -1.23
CA PHE A 513 -24.76 -3.00 -0.40
C PHE A 513 -25.41 -2.00 0.59
N GLU A 514 -24.59 -1.25 1.33
CA GLU A 514 -25.03 -0.33 2.37
C GLU A 514 -25.91 0.81 1.81
N ALA A 515 -25.56 1.32 0.64
CA ALA A 515 -26.35 2.36 -0.04
C ALA A 515 -27.71 1.81 -0.50
N ARG A 516 -27.77 0.59 -1.05
CA ARG A 516 -29.02 -0.05 -1.46
C ARG A 516 -29.93 -0.32 -0.27
N LEU A 517 -29.37 -0.88 0.80
CA LEU A 517 -30.14 -1.15 2.03
C LEU A 517 -30.73 0.14 2.61
N LEU A 518 -29.91 1.19 2.72
CA LEU A 518 -30.34 2.47 3.25
C LEU A 518 -31.39 3.13 2.36
N LEU A 519 -31.21 3.08 1.04
CA LEU A 519 -32.18 3.61 0.08
C LEU A 519 -33.52 2.88 0.16
N GLY A 520 -33.50 1.54 0.29
CA GLY A 520 -34.71 0.73 0.52
C GLY A 520 -35.45 1.14 1.79
N GLN A 521 -34.73 1.39 2.89
CA GLN A 521 -35.32 1.89 4.13
C GLN A 521 -35.95 3.29 3.97
N ILE A 522 -35.30 4.17 3.19
CA ILE A 522 -35.81 5.51 2.91
C ILE A 522 -37.07 5.45 2.05
N TYR A 523 -37.12 4.61 1.03
CA TYR A 523 -38.31 4.43 0.22
C TYR A 523 -39.51 3.93 1.03
N LEU A 524 -39.31 3.03 2.01
CA LEU A 524 -40.38 2.64 2.96
C LEU A 524 -40.90 3.85 3.74
N GLN A 525 -40.00 4.72 4.24
CA GLN A 525 -40.39 5.93 4.96
C GLN A 525 -41.09 6.96 4.07
N LEU A 526 -40.76 6.99 2.77
CA LEU A 526 -41.43 7.81 1.77
C LEU A 526 -42.74 7.18 1.23
N ASN A 527 -43.13 6.02 1.76
CA ASN A 527 -44.31 5.27 1.37
C ASN A 527 -44.30 4.83 -0.11
N ASP A 528 -43.12 4.42 -0.58
CA ASP A 528 -42.89 3.81 -1.90
C ASP A 528 -42.40 2.35 -1.72
N PRO A 529 -43.30 1.40 -1.41
CA PRO A 529 -42.90 0.03 -1.14
C PRO A 529 -42.30 -0.66 -2.37
N LYS A 530 -42.71 -0.30 -3.58
CA LYS A 530 -42.17 -0.93 -4.80
C LYS A 530 -40.68 -0.58 -4.99
N ALA A 531 -40.31 0.68 -4.88
CA ALA A 531 -38.92 1.11 -4.97
C ALA A 531 -38.09 0.55 -3.80
N ALA A 532 -38.68 0.43 -2.60
CA ALA A 532 -38.02 -0.16 -1.43
C ALA A 532 -37.67 -1.63 -1.68
N GLU A 533 -38.62 -2.42 -2.21
CA GLU A 533 -38.38 -3.83 -2.55
C GLU A 533 -37.28 -3.98 -3.60
N ASP A 534 -37.35 -3.21 -4.70
CA ASP A 534 -36.37 -3.28 -5.78
C ASP A 534 -34.92 -3.03 -5.27
N GLN A 535 -34.72 -2.07 -4.35
CA GLN A 535 -33.42 -1.80 -3.78
C GLN A 535 -32.97 -2.87 -2.78
N ALA A 536 -33.88 -3.35 -1.95
CA ALA A 536 -33.57 -4.37 -0.94
C ALA A 536 -33.32 -5.75 -1.56
N GLU A 537 -34.03 -6.13 -2.62
CA GLU A 537 -33.73 -7.33 -3.41
C GLU A 537 -32.36 -7.24 -4.07
N ALA A 538 -32.03 -6.08 -4.64
CA ALA A 538 -30.68 -5.85 -5.18
C ALA A 538 -29.58 -5.90 -4.09
N ALA A 539 -29.90 -5.50 -2.86
CA ALA A 539 -29.00 -5.68 -1.73
C ALA A 539 -28.84 -7.18 -1.34
N LEU A 540 -29.92 -7.96 -1.35
CA LEU A 540 -29.88 -9.41 -1.11
C LEU A 540 -29.08 -10.17 -2.18
N LEU A 541 -29.06 -9.70 -3.44
CA LEU A 541 -28.19 -10.27 -4.47
C LEU A 541 -26.70 -10.08 -4.14
N LEU A 542 -26.35 -8.97 -3.47
CA LEU A 542 -24.97 -8.71 -3.04
C LEU A 542 -24.61 -9.46 -1.74
N LYS A 543 -25.55 -9.57 -0.79
CA LYS A 543 -25.38 -10.26 0.50
C LYS A 543 -26.63 -11.12 0.80
N PRO A 544 -26.71 -12.35 0.29
CA PRO A 544 -27.91 -13.21 0.45
C PRO A 544 -28.26 -13.56 1.91
N GLU A 545 -27.29 -13.50 2.80
CA GLU A 545 -27.45 -13.78 4.23
C GLU A 545 -27.93 -12.57 5.06
N SER A 546 -28.15 -11.40 4.44
CA SER A 546 -28.54 -10.18 5.15
C SER A 546 -30.00 -10.23 5.63
N ALA A 547 -30.19 -10.43 6.92
CA ALA A 547 -31.51 -10.33 7.55
C ALA A 547 -32.10 -8.90 7.43
N ASP A 548 -31.27 -7.87 7.50
CA ASP A 548 -31.72 -6.47 7.40
C ASP A 548 -32.33 -6.17 6.01
N ALA A 549 -31.69 -6.67 4.95
CA ALA A 549 -32.24 -6.52 3.60
C ALA A 549 -33.54 -7.30 3.43
N ALA A 550 -33.63 -8.54 3.96
CA ALA A 550 -34.86 -9.33 3.95
C ALA A 550 -36.00 -8.68 4.73
N ILE A 551 -35.68 -8.01 5.84
CA ILE A 551 -36.65 -7.21 6.62
C ILE A 551 -37.22 -6.08 5.75
N VAL A 552 -36.39 -5.37 5.00
CA VAL A 552 -36.87 -4.26 4.12
C VAL A 552 -37.75 -4.83 3.01
N VAL A 553 -37.34 -5.92 2.34
CA VAL A 553 -38.18 -6.61 1.33
C VAL A 553 -39.53 -6.98 1.93
N SER A 554 -39.54 -7.67 3.07
CA SER A 554 -40.77 -8.15 3.69
C SER A 554 -41.69 -7.00 4.15
N ARG A 555 -41.13 -5.90 4.67
CA ARG A 555 -41.90 -4.71 5.01
C ARG A 555 -42.56 -4.06 3.78
N ALA A 556 -41.83 -4.04 2.67
CA ALA A 556 -42.39 -3.56 1.39
C ALA A 556 -43.53 -4.47 0.91
N GLN A 557 -43.34 -5.78 0.96
CA GLN A 557 -44.40 -6.77 0.62
C GLN A 557 -45.62 -6.66 1.55
N ILE A 558 -45.43 -6.45 2.85
CA ILE A 558 -46.51 -6.19 3.80
C ILE A 558 -47.27 -4.91 3.46
N ALA A 559 -46.57 -3.84 3.14
CA ALA A 559 -47.18 -2.57 2.74
C ALA A 559 -48.05 -2.72 1.46
N ASP A 560 -47.63 -3.58 0.53
CA ASP A 560 -48.37 -3.93 -0.67
C ASP A 560 -49.40 -5.05 -0.45
N GLN A 561 -49.66 -5.44 0.80
CA GLN A 561 -50.58 -6.52 1.19
C GLN A 561 -50.23 -7.92 0.65
N ARG A 562 -48.99 -8.13 0.23
CA ARG A 562 -48.43 -9.41 -0.25
C ARG A 562 -47.91 -10.24 0.93
N PHE A 563 -48.79 -10.55 1.89
CA PHE A 563 -48.41 -11.17 3.15
C PHE A 563 -47.80 -12.57 3.01
N ALA A 564 -48.26 -13.34 2.01
CA ALA A 564 -47.70 -14.65 1.76
C ALA A 564 -46.23 -14.56 1.30
N ASP A 565 -45.93 -13.63 0.42
CA ASP A 565 -44.57 -13.38 -0.06
C ASP A 565 -43.63 -12.96 1.09
N ALA A 566 -44.11 -12.06 1.96
CA ALA A 566 -43.38 -11.62 3.14
C ALA A 566 -43.05 -12.80 4.11
N VAL A 567 -43.96 -13.74 4.26
CA VAL A 567 -43.72 -14.98 5.06
C VAL A 567 -42.61 -15.81 4.42
N GLU A 568 -42.66 -16.04 3.11
CA GLU A 568 -41.64 -16.85 2.41
C GLU A 568 -40.27 -16.15 2.43
N THR A 569 -40.22 -14.84 2.27
CA THR A 569 -38.99 -14.06 2.36
C THR A 569 -38.33 -14.16 3.74
N MET A 570 -39.13 -14.06 4.83
CA MET A 570 -38.60 -14.04 6.20
C MET A 570 -38.29 -15.40 6.80
N LYS A 571 -38.95 -16.47 6.32
CA LYS A 571 -38.85 -17.81 6.89
C LYS A 571 -37.39 -18.31 7.01
N PRO A 572 -36.52 -18.25 5.98
CA PRO A 572 -35.15 -18.72 6.10
C PRO A 572 -34.36 -17.99 7.20
N PHE A 573 -34.61 -16.71 7.39
CA PHE A 573 -33.93 -15.89 8.41
C PHE A 573 -34.42 -16.18 9.82
N SER A 574 -35.68 -16.59 9.97
CA SER A 574 -36.23 -17.01 11.26
C SER A 574 -35.72 -18.38 11.73
N GLU A 575 -35.23 -19.21 10.83
CA GLU A 575 -34.64 -20.52 11.12
C GLU A 575 -33.14 -20.44 11.43
N SER A 576 -32.53 -19.26 11.24
CA SER A 576 -31.13 -19.01 11.56
C SER A 576 -30.87 -18.96 13.07
N LYS A 577 -29.69 -19.45 13.49
CA LYS A 577 -29.25 -19.34 14.90
C LYS A 577 -29.04 -17.88 15.35
N SER A 578 -28.86 -16.98 14.42
CA SER A 578 -28.65 -15.55 14.64
C SER A 578 -29.91 -14.70 14.39
N ALA A 579 -31.08 -15.32 14.33
CA ALA A 579 -32.36 -14.62 14.10
C ALA A 579 -32.60 -13.54 15.17
N SER A 580 -32.80 -12.29 14.74
CA SER A 580 -33.03 -11.14 15.63
C SER A 580 -34.51 -11.02 16.05
N VAL A 581 -34.75 -10.19 17.08
CA VAL A 581 -36.12 -9.83 17.51
C VAL A 581 -36.94 -9.30 16.33
N GLU A 582 -36.34 -8.43 15.50
CA GLU A 582 -37.00 -7.76 14.39
C GLU A 582 -37.48 -8.74 13.30
N VAL A 583 -36.67 -9.80 13.03
CA VAL A 583 -37.07 -10.89 12.13
C VAL A 583 -38.39 -11.51 12.55
N PHE A 584 -38.56 -11.83 13.83
CA PHE A 584 -39.80 -12.42 14.35
C PHE A 584 -40.95 -11.42 14.43
N GLU A 585 -40.68 -10.14 14.62
CA GLU A 585 -41.73 -9.10 14.59
C GLU A 585 -42.31 -8.92 13.19
N VAL A 586 -41.46 -8.85 12.17
CA VAL A 586 -41.90 -8.75 10.78
C VAL A 586 -42.60 -10.01 10.34
N LEU A 587 -42.09 -11.20 10.73
CA LEU A 587 -42.74 -12.46 10.45
C LEU A 587 -44.13 -12.56 11.12
N ALA A 588 -44.26 -12.06 12.35
CA ALA A 588 -45.56 -12.03 13.04
C ALA A 588 -46.58 -11.11 12.34
N GLN A 589 -46.13 -9.96 11.83
CA GLN A 589 -46.97 -9.06 11.05
C GLN A 589 -47.43 -9.71 9.73
N ALA A 590 -46.49 -10.37 9.02
CA ALA A 590 -46.79 -11.09 7.78
C ALA A 590 -47.82 -12.24 8.02
N TYR A 591 -47.66 -13.06 9.08
CA TYR A 591 -48.59 -14.10 9.42
C TYR A 591 -49.98 -13.57 9.79
N ALA A 592 -50.06 -12.49 10.58
CA ALA A 592 -51.33 -11.86 10.95
C ALA A 592 -52.06 -11.31 9.71
N GLY A 593 -51.37 -10.63 8.79
CA GLY A 593 -51.96 -10.18 7.52
C GLY A 593 -52.41 -11.31 6.61
N ALA A 594 -51.73 -12.48 6.66
CA ALA A 594 -52.10 -13.68 5.92
C ALA A 594 -53.24 -14.50 6.62
N GLY A 595 -53.81 -14.00 7.71
CA GLY A 595 -54.87 -14.72 8.47
C GLY A 595 -54.36 -15.92 9.28
N ARG A 596 -53.07 -16.05 9.50
CA ARG A 596 -52.42 -17.18 10.20
C ARG A 596 -52.15 -16.84 11.67
N GLU A 597 -53.20 -16.57 12.45
CA GLU A 597 -53.15 -16.07 13.82
C GLU A 597 -52.29 -16.91 14.76
N ALA A 598 -52.38 -18.25 14.66
CA ALA A 598 -51.61 -19.16 15.52
C ALA A 598 -50.08 -19.04 15.24
N ASP A 599 -49.69 -18.82 13.98
CA ASP A 599 -48.31 -18.64 13.58
C ASP A 599 -47.82 -17.25 13.99
N ALA A 600 -48.64 -16.21 13.85
CA ALA A 600 -48.38 -14.86 14.32
C ALA A 600 -48.09 -14.81 15.82
N GLN A 601 -48.91 -15.55 16.62
CA GLN A 601 -48.71 -15.59 18.07
C GLN A 601 -47.42 -16.35 18.45
N ARG A 602 -47.07 -17.40 17.72
CA ARG A 602 -45.79 -18.11 17.92
C ARG A 602 -44.58 -17.19 17.63
N ALA A 603 -44.61 -16.46 16.52
CA ALA A 603 -43.56 -15.52 16.17
C ALA A 603 -43.43 -14.38 17.19
N LYS A 604 -44.55 -13.79 17.66
CA LYS A 604 -44.55 -12.79 18.74
C LYS A 604 -43.93 -13.34 20.03
N SER A 605 -44.30 -14.54 20.44
CA SER A 605 -43.75 -15.19 21.64
C SER A 605 -42.24 -15.42 21.51
N GLN A 606 -41.74 -15.72 20.31
CA GLN A 606 -40.32 -15.88 20.07
C GLN A 606 -39.57 -14.54 20.13
N ALA A 607 -40.14 -13.48 19.56
CA ALA A 607 -39.59 -12.12 19.68
C ALA A 607 -39.48 -11.69 21.16
N GLU A 608 -40.52 -11.95 21.97
CA GLU A 608 -40.52 -11.64 23.39
C GLU A 608 -39.46 -12.43 24.18
N ARG A 609 -39.20 -13.68 23.81
CA ARG A 609 -38.15 -14.51 24.43
C ARG A 609 -36.75 -13.95 24.14
N LEU A 610 -36.52 -13.46 22.93
CA LEU A 610 -35.23 -12.88 22.53
C LEU A 610 -34.96 -11.48 23.13
N ARG A 611 -36.01 -10.78 23.61
CA ARG A 611 -35.90 -9.51 24.34
C ARG A 611 -35.48 -9.68 25.80
N LYS A 612 -35.69 -10.86 26.38
CA LYS A 612 -35.34 -11.24 27.76
C LYS A 612 -33.93 -11.81 27.83
#